data_aeb50523059199f99e29e5aa327da4d9
#
_entry.id   aeb50523059199f99e29e5aa327da4d9
#
_cell.length_a   1.000
_cell.length_b   1.000
_cell.length_c   1.000
_cell.angle_alpha   90.00
_cell.angle_beta   90.00
_cell.angle_gamma   90.00
#
_symmetry.space_group_name_H-M   'P 1'
#
loop_
_entity.id
_entity.type
_entity.pdbx_description
1 polymer ?
#
loop_
_entity_poly.entity_id
_entity_poly.type
_entity_poly.pdbx_seq_one_letter_code
_entity_poly.pdbx_strand_id
1 'polypeptide(L)'
;HSVYNNFATQSRLKQQIKKQFGSYLSPDMVAQLQKNPDLLKLGGDSRELSIMFTDVRGFTAISEHYGKDVQGLTRIMNRYMTAMTREILANKGTIDKYIGDAQMAFWNAPIKDTGHAENSVNTAIKMLESLRQFNEEVIKEGIPAFGMGLGINTAEVVVGNMGSDQRFDYTCLGDGVNLAARLEGQSKTYGVLIVLGPETARQVRGTIDVFELDCIAVKGKKIGVKIYTVAKESEHHRQFLESYYEGDWKEAIKRLDTAATIHPEMGQYYANMKDRLKSGKPADWDGTYR
;
A
#
# COMPACT_ATOMS: atom_id res chain seq x y z
N HIS A 1 30.58 14.67 -37.59
CA HIS A 1 30.09 13.26 -37.39
C HIS A 1 29.83 12.92 -35.92
N SER A 2 30.73 13.31 -35.01
CA SER A 2 30.60 12.98 -33.58
C SER A 2 29.41 13.69 -32.90
N VAL A 3 29.15 14.95 -33.21
CA VAL A 3 28.04 15.75 -32.65
C VAL A 3 26.67 15.22 -33.11
N TYR A 4 26.58 14.84 -34.39
CA TYR A 4 25.35 14.28 -34.96
C TYR A 4 25.03 12.91 -34.37
N ASN A 5 26.03 12.05 -34.17
CA ASN A 5 25.85 10.74 -33.55
C ASN A 5 25.43 10.86 -32.09
N ASN A 6 25.98 11.82 -31.34
CA ASN A 6 25.57 12.10 -29.95
C ASN A 6 24.12 12.58 -29.88
N PHE A 7 23.71 13.47 -30.76
CA PHE A 7 22.35 13.97 -30.83
C PHE A 7 21.34 12.85 -31.12
N ALA A 8 21.65 12.00 -32.13
CA ALA A 8 20.81 10.88 -32.52
C ALA A 8 20.69 9.84 -31.36
N THR A 9 21.78 9.56 -30.65
CA THR A 9 21.82 8.65 -29.53
C THR A 9 20.99 9.17 -28.34
N GLN A 10 21.15 10.46 -28.00
CA GLN A 10 20.38 11.10 -26.95
C GLN A 10 18.89 11.15 -27.28
N SER A 11 18.53 11.43 -28.53
CA SER A 11 17.13 11.44 -28.98
C SER A 11 16.47 10.06 -28.85
N ARG A 12 17.20 9.02 -29.25
CA ARG A 12 16.74 7.62 -29.12
C ARG A 12 16.53 7.24 -27.65
N LEU A 13 17.46 7.60 -26.77
CA LEU A 13 17.38 7.31 -25.35
C LEU A 13 16.19 8.02 -24.70
N LYS A 14 15.93 9.28 -25.04
CA LYS A 14 14.75 10.03 -24.56
C LYS A 14 13.44 9.37 -24.99
N GLN A 15 13.37 8.89 -26.23
CA GLN A 15 12.20 8.18 -26.75
C GLN A 15 12.00 6.84 -26.05
N GLN A 16 13.07 6.10 -25.78
CA GLN A 16 13.00 4.84 -25.03
C GLN A 16 12.47 5.06 -23.62
N ILE A 17 12.96 6.07 -22.90
CA ILE A 17 12.48 6.44 -21.56
C ILE A 17 11.01 6.78 -21.61
N LYS A 18 10.57 7.60 -22.55
CA LYS A 18 9.17 7.97 -22.73
C LYS A 18 8.29 6.75 -23.01
N LYS A 19 8.74 5.85 -23.85
CA LYS A 19 8.01 4.62 -24.18
C LYS A 19 7.92 3.67 -23.01
N GLN A 20 9.02 3.50 -22.27
CA GLN A 20 9.08 2.57 -21.14
C GLN A 20 8.31 3.09 -19.92
N PHE A 21 8.43 4.35 -19.58
CA PHE A 21 7.91 4.93 -18.33
C PHE A 21 6.70 5.84 -18.52
N GLY A 22 6.28 6.14 -19.73
CA GLY A 22 5.19 7.08 -19.98
C GLY A 22 3.86 6.72 -19.34
N SER A 23 3.62 5.41 -19.08
CA SER A 23 2.42 4.92 -18.41
C SER A 23 2.61 4.67 -16.92
N TYR A 24 3.86 4.62 -16.43
CA TYR A 24 4.20 4.21 -15.06
C TYR A 24 4.58 5.39 -14.16
N LEU A 25 4.96 6.51 -14.74
CA LEU A 25 5.40 7.72 -14.05
C LEU A 25 4.61 8.94 -14.51
N SER A 26 4.59 9.99 -13.66
CA SER A 26 4.07 11.29 -14.07
C SER A 26 4.91 11.89 -15.20
N PRO A 27 4.33 12.76 -16.05
CA PRO A 27 5.09 13.46 -17.09
C PRO A 27 6.32 14.21 -16.55
N ASP A 28 6.23 14.81 -15.36
CA ASP A 28 7.35 15.51 -14.73
C ASP A 28 8.50 14.56 -14.39
N MET A 29 8.20 13.37 -13.86
CA MET A 29 9.21 12.36 -13.55
C MET A 29 9.84 11.79 -14.82
N VAL A 30 9.05 11.56 -15.86
CA VAL A 30 9.58 11.15 -17.17
C VAL A 30 10.54 12.21 -17.71
N ALA A 31 10.19 13.48 -17.62
CA ALA A 31 11.06 14.59 -18.04
C ALA A 31 12.38 14.63 -17.25
N GLN A 32 12.33 14.38 -15.94
CA GLN A 32 13.54 14.29 -15.11
C GLN A 32 14.45 13.16 -15.52
N LEU A 33 13.91 11.97 -15.84
CA LEU A 33 14.67 10.84 -16.35
C LEU A 33 15.28 11.14 -17.73
N GLN A 34 14.54 11.82 -18.59
CA GLN A 34 15.04 12.21 -19.92
C GLN A 34 16.23 13.20 -19.84
N LYS A 35 16.23 14.07 -18.82
CA LYS A 35 17.34 14.98 -18.55
C LYS A 35 18.57 14.28 -17.97
N ASN A 36 18.35 13.27 -17.13
CA ASN A 36 19.39 12.54 -16.41
C ASN A 36 19.21 11.02 -16.62
N PRO A 37 19.50 10.49 -17.80
CA PRO A 37 19.32 9.06 -18.08
C PRO A 37 20.15 8.14 -17.19
N ASP A 38 21.24 8.64 -16.60
CA ASP A 38 22.09 7.88 -15.68
C ASP A 38 21.40 7.52 -14.37
N LEU A 39 20.27 8.19 -14.03
CA LEU A 39 19.44 7.79 -12.90
C LEU A 39 18.79 6.42 -13.11
N LEU A 40 18.70 5.97 -14.36
CA LEU A 40 18.14 4.69 -14.73
C LEU A 40 19.28 3.67 -14.87
N LYS A 41 19.54 2.93 -13.80
CA LYS A 41 20.48 1.82 -13.86
C LYS A 41 19.79 0.59 -14.44
N LEU A 42 20.34 0.06 -15.52
CA LEU A 42 19.96 -1.23 -16.07
C LEU A 42 20.54 -2.33 -15.17
N GLY A 43 19.70 -3.25 -14.74
CA GLY A 43 20.07 -4.28 -13.77
C GLY A 43 19.61 -3.90 -12.36
N GLY A 44 19.61 -4.83 -11.44
CA GLY A 44 19.09 -4.58 -10.10
C GLY A 44 19.96 -3.62 -9.28
N ASP A 45 19.32 -2.69 -8.59
CA ASP A 45 19.90 -1.79 -7.63
C ASP A 45 19.27 -2.06 -6.26
N SER A 46 20.06 -2.09 -5.20
CA SER A 46 19.54 -2.20 -3.83
C SER A 46 19.16 -0.81 -3.35
N ARG A 47 17.89 -0.63 -3.01
CA ARG A 47 17.37 0.69 -2.61
C ARG A 47 16.24 0.53 -1.61
N GLU A 48 16.20 1.43 -0.62
CA GLU A 48 15.03 1.52 0.25
C GLU A 48 13.85 2.10 -0.53
N LEU A 49 12.76 1.34 -0.59
CA LEU A 49 11.51 1.77 -1.22
C LEU A 49 10.37 1.74 -0.21
N SER A 50 9.38 2.57 -0.44
CA SER A 50 8.05 2.38 0.15
C SER A 50 7.17 1.73 -0.91
N ILE A 51 6.59 0.58 -0.58
CA ILE A 51 5.87 -0.29 -1.52
C ILE A 51 4.42 -0.37 -1.07
N MET A 52 3.50 -0.16 -1.99
CA MET A 52 2.06 -0.19 -1.75
C MET A 52 1.41 -1.29 -2.57
N PHE A 53 0.55 -2.08 -1.91
CA PHE A 53 -0.41 -2.96 -2.57
C PHE A 53 -1.81 -2.50 -2.22
N THR A 54 -2.69 -2.50 -3.21
CA THR A 54 -4.12 -2.21 -3.04
C THR A 54 -4.94 -3.35 -3.59
N ASP A 55 -6.13 -3.53 -3.04
CA ASP A 55 -7.08 -4.51 -3.56
C ASP A 55 -8.50 -3.99 -3.39
N VAL A 56 -9.39 -4.34 -4.34
CA VAL A 56 -10.80 -3.96 -4.29
C VAL A 56 -11.52 -4.86 -3.29
N ARG A 57 -12.37 -4.25 -2.48
CA ARG A 57 -13.34 -4.95 -1.64
C ARG A 57 -14.75 -4.79 -2.22
N GLY A 58 -15.57 -5.81 -2.08
CA GLY A 58 -16.92 -5.80 -2.62
C GLY A 58 -16.98 -6.12 -4.12
N PHE A 59 -15.92 -6.68 -4.69
CA PHE A 59 -15.88 -7.05 -6.12
C PHE A 59 -17.02 -7.99 -6.51
N THR A 60 -17.39 -8.93 -5.64
CA THR A 60 -18.48 -9.87 -5.91
C THR A 60 -19.79 -9.14 -6.18
N ALA A 61 -20.16 -8.17 -5.35
CA ALA A 61 -21.38 -7.38 -5.54
C ALA A 61 -21.34 -6.56 -6.85
N ILE A 62 -20.20 -6.01 -7.19
CA ILE A 62 -19.97 -5.26 -8.42
C ILE A 62 -20.12 -6.19 -9.64
N SER A 63 -19.46 -7.35 -9.58
CA SER A 63 -19.52 -8.37 -10.63
C SER A 63 -20.96 -8.88 -10.83
N GLU A 64 -21.68 -9.16 -9.76
CA GLU A 64 -23.09 -9.60 -9.81
C GLU A 64 -24.00 -8.53 -10.40
N HIS A 65 -23.75 -7.26 -10.09
CA HIS A 65 -24.50 -6.14 -10.65
C HIS A 65 -24.46 -6.11 -12.18
N TYR A 66 -23.29 -6.37 -12.76
CA TYR A 66 -23.12 -6.38 -14.21
C TYR A 66 -23.53 -7.72 -14.84
N GLY A 67 -23.51 -8.81 -14.09
CA GLY A 67 -23.92 -10.13 -14.58
C GLY A 67 -23.16 -10.55 -15.83
N LYS A 68 -23.86 -10.65 -16.95
CA LYS A 68 -23.30 -11.02 -18.26
C LYS A 68 -22.72 -9.83 -19.05
N ASP A 69 -22.88 -8.60 -18.55
CA ASP A 69 -22.36 -7.39 -19.18
C ASP A 69 -20.88 -7.23 -18.87
N VAL A 70 -20.04 -7.98 -19.57
CA VAL A 70 -18.58 -7.96 -19.40
C VAL A 70 -17.98 -6.61 -19.75
N GLN A 71 -18.53 -5.95 -20.77
CA GLN A 71 -18.05 -4.62 -21.19
C GLN A 71 -18.35 -3.56 -20.13
N GLY A 72 -19.53 -3.62 -19.49
CA GLY A 72 -19.89 -2.71 -18.41
C GLY A 72 -18.97 -2.89 -17.19
N LEU A 73 -18.72 -4.13 -16.80
CA LEU A 73 -17.78 -4.44 -15.72
C LEU A 73 -16.38 -3.90 -16.02
N THR A 74 -15.88 -4.13 -17.23
CA THR A 74 -14.57 -3.64 -17.65
C THR A 74 -14.51 -2.11 -17.60
N ARG A 75 -15.55 -1.41 -18.08
CA ARG A 75 -15.59 0.06 -18.04
C ARG A 75 -15.55 0.61 -16.61
N ILE A 76 -16.32 0.03 -15.69
CA ILE A 76 -16.34 0.52 -14.30
C ILE A 76 -15.02 0.22 -13.59
N MET A 77 -14.41 -0.93 -13.83
CA MET A 77 -13.11 -1.26 -13.29
C MET A 77 -12.02 -0.32 -13.82
N ASN A 78 -12.07 0.02 -15.11
CA ASN A 78 -11.13 0.98 -15.69
C ASN A 78 -11.31 2.39 -15.12
N ARG A 79 -12.55 2.82 -14.85
CA ARG A 79 -12.83 4.10 -14.16
C ARG A 79 -12.22 4.12 -12.76
N TYR A 80 -12.41 3.04 -12.01
CA TYR A 80 -11.81 2.87 -10.68
C TYR A 80 -10.28 2.92 -10.73
N MET A 81 -9.68 2.10 -11.58
CA MET A 81 -8.22 2.02 -11.72
C MET A 81 -7.63 3.36 -12.15
N THR A 82 -8.29 4.08 -13.05
CA THR A 82 -7.86 5.41 -13.50
C THR A 82 -7.87 6.42 -12.36
N ALA A 83 -8.92 6.43 -11.54
CA ALA A 83 -9.02 7.33 -10.40
C ALA A 83 -7.90 7.07 -9.37
N MET A 84 -7.60 5.79 -9.09
CA MET A 84 -6.57 5.42 -8.13
C MET A 84 -5.16 5.67 -8.68
N THR A 85 -4.91 5.32 -9.92
CA THR A 85 -3.62 5.56 -10.60
C THR A 85 -3.27 7.05 -10.63
N ARG A 86 -4.25 7.90 -10.86
CA ARG A 86 -4.05 9.35 -10.87
C ARG A 86 -3.46 9.87 -9.58
N GLU A 87 -3.93 9.38 -8.43
CA GLU A 87 -3.40 9.78 -7.12
C GLU A 87 -1.95 9.30 -6.92
N ILE A 88 -1.64 8.09 -7.35
CA ILE A 88 -0.28 7.53 -7.24
C ILE A 88 0.69 8.39 -8.07
N LEU A 89 0.36 8.67 -9.32
CA LEU A 89 1.22 9.46 -10.22
C LEU A 89 1.35 10.91 -9.76
N ALA A 90 0.30 11.50 -9.22
CA ALA A 90 0.32 12.88 -8.73
C ALA A 90 1.20 13.06 -7.48
N ASN A 91 1.52 11.98 -6.77
CA ASN A 91 2.26 12.02 -5.51
C ASN A 91 3.61 11.29 -5.59
N LYS A 92 4.29 11.36 -6.72
CA LYS A 92 5.64 10.83 -6.97
C LYS A 92 5.72 9.29 -6.96
N GLY A 93 4.60 8.59 -7.05
CA GLY A 93 4.58 7.14 -7.13
C GLY A 93 4.95 6.62 -8.50
N THR A 94 5.50 5.42 -8.52
CA THR A 94 5.75 4.63 -9.72
C THR A 94 4.77 3.46 -9.73
N ILE A 95 3.99 3.33 -10.80
CA ILE A 95 3.13 2.17 -10.99
C ILE A 95 3.99 0.99 -11.42
N ASP A 96 3.97 -0.10 -10.65
CA ASP A 96 4.65 -1.33 -11.03
C ASP A 96 3.78 -2.12 -12.02
N LYS A 97 2.66 -2.59 -11.53
CA LYS A 97 1.74 -3.41 -12.33
C LYS A 97 0.34 -3.42 -11.74
N TYR A 98 -0.60 -3.86 -12.54
CA TYR A 98 -1.93 -4.26 -12.12
C TYR A 98 -1.98 -5.79 -12.04
N ILE A 99 -2.52 -6.32 -10.95
CA ILE A 99 -2.68 -7.76 -10.73
C ILE A 99 -4.18 -8.01 -10.55
N GLY A 100 -4.90 -8.25 -11.65
CA GLY A 100 -6.36 -8.27 -11.64
C GLY A 100 -6.91 -6.88 -11.28
N ASP A 101 -7.65 -6.79 -10.19
CA ASP A 101 -8.17 -5.54 -9.62
C ASP A 101 -7.23 -4.89 -8.59
N ALA A 102 -6.09 -5.52 -8.31
CA ALA A 102 -5.07 -5.01 -7.40
C ALA A 102 -4.07 -4.12 -8.12
N GLN A 103 -3.52 -3.16 -7.40
CA GLN A 103 -2.45 -2.29 -7.89
C GLN A 103 -1.21 -2.45 -7.01
N MET A 104 -0.05 -2.48 -7.66
CA MET A 104 1.24 -2.42 -6.99
C MET A 104 1.98 -1.16 -7.44
N ALA A 105 2.43 -0.38 -6.48
CA ALA A 105 3.17 0.86 -6.71
C ALA A 105 4.30 1.00 -5.70
N PHE A 106 5.27 1.85 -6.01
CA PHE A 106 6.35 2.13 -5.07
C PHE A 106 6.90 3.56 -5.25
N TRP A 107 7.65 4.02 -4.25
CA TRP A 107 8.25 5.35 -4.17
C TRP A 107 9.76 5.24 -3.95
N ASN A 108 10.50 6.20 -4.40
CA ASN A 108 11.97 6.35 -4.33
C ASN A 108 12.73 5.66 -5.48
N ALA A 109 12.05 5.23 -6.51
CA ALA A 109 12.66 4.71 -7.73
C ALA A 109 11.69 4.87 -8.92
N PRO A 110 12.17 5.08 -10.11
CA PRO A 110 13.55 5.27 -10.52
C PRO A 110 14.15 6.59 -10.04
N ILE A 111 13.33 7.58 -9.70
CA ILE A 111 13.75 8.87 -9.20
C ILE A 111 13.79 8.84 -7.68
N LYS A 112 14.90 9.30 -7.10
CA LYS A 112 15.06 9.37 -5.66
C LYS A 112 14.06 10.34 -5.04
N ASP A 113 13.50 9.93 -3.92
CA ASP A 113 12.54 10.69 -3.13
C ASP A 113 12.81 10.44 -1.65
N THR A 114 13.44 11.41 -0.98
CA THR A 114 13.78 11.29 0.45
C THR A 114 12.55 11.21 1.34
N GLY A 115 11.40 11.72 0.88
CA GLY A 115 10.11 11.65 1.58
C GLY A 115 9.24 10.48 1.13
N HIS A 116 9.82 9.41 0.61
CA HIS A 116 9.07 8.31 -0.01
C HIS A 116 8.03 7.68 0.93
N ALA A 117 8.35 7.47 2.20
CA ALA A 117 7.41 6.87 3.16
C ALA A 117 6.21 7.80 3.39
N GLU A 118 6.46 9.08 3.66
CA GLU A 118 5.39 10.07 3.87
C GLU A 118 4.55 10.24 2.61
N ASN A 119 5.16 10.32 1.43
CA ASN A 119 4.46 10.45 0.17
C ASN A 119 3.58 9.22 -0.11
N SER A 120 4.04 8.02 0.20
CA SER A 120 3.25 6.80 0.02
C SER A 120 2.01 6.78 0.92
N VAL A 121 2.15 7.15 2.18
CA VAL A 121 1.03 7.18 3.13
C VAL A 121 0.04 8.30 2.78
N ASN A 122 0.53 9.49 2.45
CA ASN A 122 -0.33 10.59 1.99
C ASN A 122 -1.08 10.22 0.72
N THR A 123 -0.45 9.48 -0.18
CA THR A 123 -1.12 8.95 -1.38
C THR A 123 -2.26 8.01 -1.02
N ALA A 124 -2.04 7.09 -0.06
CA ALA A 124 -3.10 6.19 0.41
C ALA A 124 -4.30 6.97 0.97
N ILE A 125 -4.05 8.00 1.76
CA ILE A 125 -5.10 8.86 2.31
C ILE A 125 -5.88 9.56 1.19
N LYS A 126 -5.18 10.09 0.19
CA LYS A 126 -5.80 10.74 -0.97
C LYS A 126 -6.58 9.75 -1.85
N MET A 127 -6.07 8.53 -1.99
CA MET A 127 -6.77 7.47 -2.72
C MET A 127 -8.11 7.13 -2.06
N LEU A 128 -8.16 7.05 -0.75
CA LEU A 128 -9.40 6.81 -0.01
C LEU A 128 -10.39 7.96 -0.17
N GLU A 129 -9.93 9.20 -0.20
CA GLU A 129 -10.80 10.36 -0.46
C GLU A 129 -11.31 10.35 -1.91
N SER A 130 -10.45 10.05 -2.88
CA SER A 130 -10.85 9.89 -4.28
C SER A 130 -11.86 8.75 -4.45
N LEU A 131 -11.68 7.66 -3.70
CA LEU A 131 -12.63 6.55 -3.70
C LEU A 131 -13.99 6.96 -3.15
N ARG A 132 -14.02 7.77 -2.09
CA ARG A 132 -15.26 8.29 -1.54
C ARG A 132 -16.03 9.10 -2.58
N GLN A 133 -15.34 10.00 -3.30
CA GLN A 133 -15.92 10.79 -4.38
C GLN A 133 -16.39 9.91 -5.54
N PHE A 134 -15.59 8.94 -5.94
CA PHE A 134 -15.95 7.96 -6.96
C PHE A 134 -17.24 7.20 -6.59
N ASN A 135 -17.33 6.77 -5.33
CA ASN A 135 -18.52 6.06 -4.84
C ASN A 135 -19.78 6.93 -4.84
N GLU A 136 -19.66 8.22 -4.54
CA GLU A 136 -20.80 9.14 -4.66
C GLU A 136 -21.37 9.17 -6.08
N GLU A 137 -20.50 9.16 -7.07
CA GLU A 137 -20.89 9.15 -8.48
C GLU A 137 -21.54 7.82 -8.90
N VAL A 138 -20.87 6.69 -8.60
CA VAL A 138 -21.35 5.37 -9.03
C VAL A 138 -22.64 4.96 -8.33
N ILE A 139 -22.85 5.35 -7.08
CA ILE A 139 -24.10 5.10 -6.36
C ILE A 139 -25.28 5.82 -7.05
N LYS A 140 -25.07 7.05 -7.50
CA LYS A 140 -26.08 7.80 -8.28
C LYS A 140 -26.42 7.10 -9.60
N GLU A 141 -25.47 6.38 -10.18
CA GLU A 141 -25.65 5.59 -11.39
C GLU A 141 -26.27 4.21 -11.12
N GLY A 142 -26.59 3.90 -9.87
CA GLY A 142 -27.16 2.61 -9.48
C GLY A 142 -26.14 1.49 -9.36
N ILE A 143 -24.84 1.80 -9.32
CA ILE A 143 -23.75 0.84 -9.21
C ILE A 143 -23.36 0.68 -7.73
N PRO A 144 -23.09 -0.54 -7.24
CA PRO A 144 -22.61 -0.73 -5.86
C PRO A 144 -21.31 0.00 -5.59
N ALA A 145 -21.15 0.46 -4.34
CA ALA A 145 -19.94 1.13 -3.91
C ALA A 145 -18.73 0.18 -3.93
N PHE A 146 -17.55 0.74 -4.21
CA PHE A 146 -16.28 0.04 -4.15
C PHE A 146 -15.65 0.23 -2.77
N GLY A 147 -15.10 -0.85 -2.22
CA GLY A 147 -14.18 -0.77 -1.08
C GLY A 147 -12.75 -0.99 -1.53
N MET A 148 -11.80 -0.61 -0.70
CA MET A 148 -10.37 -0.78 -0.99
C MET A 148 -9.61 -1.03 0.32
N GLY A 149 -8.68 -1.99 0.26
CA GLY A 149 -7.66 -2.19 1.29
C GLY A 149 -6.30 -1.81 0.74
N LEU A 150 -5.45 -1.23 1.57
CA LEU A 150 -4.09 -0.82 1.22
C LEU A 150 -3.09 -1.33 2.25
N GLY A 151 -1.96 -1.83 1.77
CA GLY A 151 -0.81 -2.17 2.61
C GLY A 151 0.42 -1.43 2.12
N ILE A 152 1.19 -0.85 3.04
CA ILE A 152 2.41 -0.11 2.72
C ILE A 152 3.54 -0.62 3.61
N ASN A 153 4.65 -0.99 2.99
CA ASN A 153 5.86 -1.38 3.69
C ASN A 153 7.07 -0.63 3.14
N THR A 154 7.98 -0.27 4.03
CA THR A 154 9.23 0.39 3.68
C THR A 154 10.37 -0.54 4.01
N ALA A 155 11.20 -0.84 3.01
CA ALA A 155 12.29 -1.79 3.15
C ALA A 155 13.32 -1.61 2.04
N GLU A 156 14.54 -2.06 2.31
CA GLU A 156 15.55 -2.20 1.27
C GLU A 156 15.24 -3.41 0.41
N VAL A 157 15.12 -3.20 -0.89
CA VAL A 157 14.74 -4.22 -1.88
C VAL A 157 15.57 -4.03 -3.14
N VAL A 158 15.55 -5.02 -4.02
CA VAL A 158 16.17 -4.91 -5.33
C VAL A 158 15.14 -4.30 -6.30
N VAL A 159 15.52 -3.23 -6.97
CA VAL A 159 14.69 -2.55 -7.97
C VAL A 159 15.44 -2.41 -9.28
N GLY A 160 14.76 -2.61 -10.39
CA GLY A 160 15.35 -2.48 -11.72
C GLY A 160 14.53 -3.14 -12.80
N ASN A 161 15.10 -3.18 -14.01
CA ASN A 161 14.51 -3.90 -15.13
C ASN A 161 14.76 -5.41 -14.95
N MET A 162 13.69 -6.16 -14.82
CA MET A 162 13.74 -7.61 -14.60
C MET A 162 12.89 -8.34 -15.62
N GLY A 163 13.38 -9.49 -16.09
CA GLY A 163 12.70 -10.30 -17.08
C GLY A 163 13.68 -10.98 -18.02
N SER A 164 13.19 -11.29 -19.23
CA SER A 164 14.00 -11.88 -20.30
C SER A 164 14.53 -10.81 -21.26
N ASP A 165 15.44 -11.17 -22.14
CA ASP A 165 15.95 -10.27 -23.18
C ASP A 165 14.87 -9.69 -24.09
N GLN A 166 13.73 -10.35 -24.19
CA GLN A 166 12.63 -9.95 -25.06
C GLN A 166 11.54 -9.15 -24.32
N ARG A 167 11.46 -9.30 -23.00
CA ARG A 167 10.44 -8.63 -22.20
C ARG A 167 10.95 -8.40 -20.77
N PHE A 168 11.05 -7.12 -20.38
CA PHE A 168 11.35 -6.74 -19.00
C PHE A 168 10.33 -5.75 -18.48
N ASP A 169 10.16 -5.81 -17.18
CA ASP A 169 9.37 -4.85 -16.42
C ASP A 169 10.28 -4.16 -15.40
N TYR A 170 10.06 -2.88 -15.19
CA TYR A 170 10.68 -2.16 -14.09
C TYR A 170 9.91 -2.48 -12.81
N THR A 171 10.52 -3.23 -11.92
CA THR A 171 9.85 -3.76 -10.73
C THR A 171 10.81 -3.87 -9.56
N CYS A 172 10.29 -4.28 -8.41
CA CYS A 172 11.08 -4.53 -7.22
C CYS A 172 10.80 -5.93 -6.66
N LEU A 173 11.83 -6.52 -6.04
CA LEU A 173 11.79 -7.86 -5.45
C LEU A 173 12.44 -7.85 -4.07
N GLY A 174 11.96 -8.68 -3.19
CA GLY A 174 12.52 -8.90 -1.86
C GLY A 174 11.47 -9.23 -0.81
N ASP A 175 11.92 -9.61 0.37
CA ASP A 175 11.03 -9.93 1.48
C ASP A 175 10.14 -8.75 1.86
N GLY A 176 10.66 -7.53 1.76
CA GLY A 176 9.90 -6.31 2.04
C GLY A 176 8.73 -6.10 1.10
N VAL A 177 8.84 -6.54 -0.16
CA VAL A 177 7.73 -6.51 -1.13
C VAL A 177 6.66 -7.51 -0.73
N ASN A 178 7.05 -8.73 -0.36
CA ASN A 178 6.11 -9.77 0.08
C ASN A 178 5.37 -9.34 1.34
N LEU A 179 6.05 -8.67 2.26
CA LEU A 179 5.41 -8.13 3.46
C LEU A 179 4.36 -7.07 3.12
N ALA A 180 4.66 -6.16 2.18
CA ALA A 180 3.69 -5.15 1.75
C ALA A 180 2.40 -5.78 1.23
N ALA A 181 2.51 -6.82 0.40
CA ALA A 181 1.36 -7.57 -0.11
C ALA A 181 0.56 -8.22 1.03
N ARG A 182 1.25 -8.79 2.00
CA ARG A 182 0.61 -9.40 3.17
C ARG A 182 -0.09 -8.38 4.04
N LEU A 183 0.48 -7.18 4.21
CA LEU A 183 -0.13 -6.11 4.99
C LEU A 183 -1.47 -5.67 4.41
N GLU A 184 -1.61 -5.62 3.09
CA GLU A 184 -2.88 -5.32 2.45
C GLU A 184 -3.95 -6.35 2.88
N GLY A 185 -3.62 -7.63 2.84
CA GLY A 185 -4.52 -8.69 3.28
C GLY A 185 -4.94 -8.58 4.76
N GLN A 186 -4.12 -8.02 5.61
CA GLN A 186 -4.43 -7.81 7.04
C GLN A 186 -5.48 -6.71 7.26
N SER A 187 -5.72 -5.86 6.30
CA SER A 187 -6.71 -4.78 6.42
C SER A 187 -8.10 -5.29 6.82
N LYS A 188 -8.54 -6.41 6.26
CA LYS A 188 -9.81 -7.06 6.65
C LYS A 188 -9.78 -7.61 8.06
N THR A 189 -8.72 -8.30 8.43
CA THR A 189 -8.55 -8.92 9.74
C THR A 189 -8.68 -7.89 10.87
N TYR A 190 -8.10 -6.71 10.66
CA TYR A 190 -8.09 -5.66 11.68
C TYR A 190 -9.18 -4.61 11.49
N GLY A 191 -10.03 -4.74 10.48
CA GLY A 191 -11.13 -3.81 10.25
C GLY A 191 -10.69 -2.39 9.93
N VAL A 192 -9.59 -2.24 9.24
CA VAL A 192 -9.01 -0.96 8.81
C VAL A 192 -8.77 -0.96 7.30
N LEU A 193 -8.58 0.21 6.72
CA LEU A 193 -8.37 0.33 5.28
C LEU A 193 -6.89 0.40 4.92
N ILE A 194 -6.06 0.98 5.78
CA ILE A 194 -4.61 1.13 5.56
C ILE A 194 -3.87 0.33 6.63
N VAL A 195 -2.92 -0.52 6.22
CA VAL A 195 -2.01 -1.22 7.12
C VAL A 195 -0.58 -0.86 6.76
N LEU A 196 0.17 -0.37 7.75
CA LEU A 196 1.56 0.05 7.60
C LEU A 196 2.50 -0.93 8.28
N GLY A 197 3.62 -1.22 7.64
CA GLY A 197 4.72 -1.92 8.26
C GLY A 197 5.48 -1.03 9.26
N PRO A 198 6.37 -1.63 10.07
CA PRO A 198 7.03 -0.91 11.16
C PRO A 198 7.95 0.22 10.69
N GLU A 199 8.69 0.03 9.62
CA GLU A 199 9.60 1.06 9.12
C GLU A 199 8.84 2.23 8.47
N THR A 200 7.74 1.96 7.78
CA THR A 200 6.86 3.03 7.26
C THR A 200 6.31 3.86 8.41
N ALA A 201 5.78 3.21 9.44
CA ALA A 201 5.24 3.89 10.62
C ALA A 201 6.30 4.74 11.32
N ARG A 202 7.51 4.19 11.48
CA ARG A 202 8.63 4.91 12.11
C ARG A 202 8.97 6.20 11.34
N GLN A 203 9.03 6.12 10.01
CA GLN A 203 9.43 7.27 9.18
C GLN A 203 8.37 8.36 9.11
N VAL A 204 7.09 8.01 9.22
CA VAL A 204 6.01 9.00 9.09
C VAL A 204 5.49 9.55 10.42
N ARG A 205 5.88 8.95 11.55
CA ARG A 205 5.31 9.25 12.87
C ARG A 205 5.43 10.72 13.27
N GLY A 206 6.39 11.46 12.75
CA GLY A 206 6.54 12.89 13.03
C GLY A 206 5.51 13.80 12.36
N THR A 207 4.87 13.33 11.29
CA THR A 207 3.96 14.13 10.45
C THR A 207 2.58 13.51 10.28
N ILE A 208 2.46 12.20 10.48
CA ILE A 208 1.19 11.46 10.34
C ILE A 208 0.95 10.67 11.62
N ASP A 209 -0.27 10.74 12.13
CA ASP A 209 -0.67 9.93 13.29
C ASP A 209 -0.71 8.46 12.90
N VAL A 210 0.00 7.62 13.67
CA VAL A 210 0.01 6.18 13.48
C VAL A 210 -0.54 5.49 14.73
N PHE A 211 -1.24 4.39 14.50
CA PHE A 211 -1.96 3.64 15.52
C PHE A 211 -1.52 2.19 15.43
N GLU A 212 -0.94 1.66 16.50
CA GLU A 212 -0.46 0.28 16.54
C GLU A 212 -1.65 -0.69 16.62
N LEU A 213 -1.69 -1.64 15.69
CA LEU A 213 -2.77 -2.62 15.61
C LEU A 213 -2.46 -3.91 16.35
N ASP A 214 -1.29 -4.47 16.10
CA ASP A 214 -0.91 -5.80 16.59
C ASP A 214 0.58 -6.07 16.30
N CYS A 215 1.03 -7.22 16.79
CA CYS A 215 2.31 -7.83 16.43
C CYS A 215 2.01 -9.20 15.83
N ILE A 216 2.36 -9.40 14.56
CA ILE A 216 2.02 -10.62 13.80
C ILE A 216 3.26 -11.42 13.44
N ALA A 217 3.08 -12.74 13.33
CA ALA A 217 4.11 -13.62 12.81
C ALA A 217 4.22 -13.47 11.30
N VAL A 218 5.45 -13.44 10.80
CA VAL A 218 5.75 -13.40 9.37
C VAL A 218 6.63 -14.59 9.03
N LYS A 219 6.29 -15.28 7.94
CA LYS A 219 7.04 -16.45 7.45
C LYS A 219 8.53 -16.09 7.29
N GLY A 220 9.38 -16.94 7.87
CA GLY A 220 10.84 -16.77 7.79
C GLY A 220 11.45 -15.81 8.79
N LYS A 221 10.64 -15.12 9.62
CA LYS A 221 11.13 -14.26 10.70
C LYS A 221 10.88 -14.89 12.05
N LYS A 222 11.89 -14.85 12.94
CA LYS A 222 11.79 -15.36 14.30
C LYS A 222 11.02 -14.41 15.23
N ILE A 223 11.11 -13.12 14.97
CA ILE A 223 10.51 -12.06 15.77
C ILE A 223 9.24 -11.57 15.07
N GLY A 224 8.18 -11.34 15.84
CA GLY A 224 6.95 -10.77 15.33
C GLY A 224 7.14 -9.36 14.75
N VAL A 225 6.28 -9.00 13.83
CA VAL A 225 6.32 -7.70 13.16
C VAL A 225 5.13 -6.87 13.63
N LYS A 226 5.40 -5.68 14.18
CA LYS A 226 4.36 -4.74 14.55
C LYS A 226 3.75 -4.09 13.31
N ILE A 227 2.43 -3.99 13.30
CA ILE A 227 1.67 -3.39 12.21
C ILE A 227 0.81 -2.25 12.74
N TYR A 228 0.55 -1.28 11.87
CA TYR A 228 -0.06 0.01 12.22
C TYR A 228 -1.12 0.42 11.21
N THR A 229 -1.95 1.37 11.59
CA THR A 229 -2.82 2.11 10.67
C THR A 229 -2.66 3.61 10.89
N VAL A 230 -3.33 4.41 10.08
CA VAL A 230 -3.35 5.87 10.20
C VAL A 230 -4.53 6.27 11.08
N ALA A 231 -4.25 6.60 12.32
CA ALA A 231 -5.23 7.09 13.29
C ALA A 231 -4.49 7.63 14.51
N LYS A 232 -5.19 8.40 15.33
CA LYS A 232 -4.66 8.88 16.61
C LYS A 232 -4.72 7.77 17.64
N GLU A 233 -3.60 7.55 18.34
CA GLU A 233 -3.56 6.70 19.53
C GLU A 233 -3.96 7.49 20.79
N SER A 234 -4.48 6.76 21.78
CA SER A 234 -4.69 7.26 23.12
C SER A 234 -3.87 6.45 24.11
N GLU A 235 -3.69 6.97 25.31
CA GLU A 235 -3.08 6.23 26.40
C GLU A 235 -3.88 4.95 26.73
N HIS A 236 -5.20 5.00 26.65
CA HIS A 236 -6.06 3.83 26.86
C HIS A 236 -5.81 2.72 25.83
N HIS A 237 -5.56 3.08 24.58
CA HIS A 237 -5.19 2.10 23.55
C HIS A 237 -3.85 1.45 23.88
N ARG A 238 -2.87 2.22 24.30
CA ARG A 238 -1.56 1.70 24.69
C ARG A 238 -1.65 0.75 25.87
N GLN A 239 -2.45 1.08 26.88
CA GLN A 239 -2.72 0.22 28.03
C GLN A 239 -3.37 -1.10 27.61
N PHE A 240 -4.31 -1.03 26.67
CA PHE A 240 -4.92 -2.23 26.07
C PHE A 240 -3.86 -3.12 25.42
N LEU A 241 -3.03 -2.57 24.55
CA LEU A 241 -1.97 -3.34 23.87
C LEU A 241 -0.97 -3.94 24.86
N GLU A 242 -0.61 -3.22 25.91
CA GLU A 242 0.29 -3.71 26.94
C GLU A 242 -0.25 -5.00 27.57
N SER A 243 -1.49 -4.98 28.06
CA SER A 243 -2.13 -6.17 28.62
C SER A 243 -2.27 -7.29 27.60
N TYR A 244 -2.62 -6.95 26.36
CA TYR A 244 -2.76 -7.91 25.27
C TYR A 244 -1.44 -8.65 25.00
N TYR A 245 -0.36 -7.90 24.83
CA TYR A 245 0.96 -8.49 24.56
C TYR A 245 1.50 -9.30 25.74
N GLU A 246 1.30 -8.84 26.97
CA GLU A 246 1.69 -9.53 28.19
C GLU A 246 0.90 -10.84 28.41
N GLY A 247 -0.24 -11.00 27.76
CA GLY A 247 -1.06 -12.18 27.85
C GLY A 247 -2.13 -12.12 28.92
N ASP A 248 -2.33 -10.98 29.58
CA ASP A 248 -3.45 -10.75 30.49
C ASP A 248 -4.68 -10.34 29.67
N TRP A 249 -5.27 -11.30 28.99
CA TRP A 249 -6.38 -11.05 28.07
C TRP A 249 -7.68 -10.68 28.79
N LYS A 250 -7.82 -11.06 30.04
CA LYS A 250 -8.96 -10.65 30.85
C LYS A 250 -8.93 -9.16 31.14
N GLU A 251 -7.76 -8.63 31.53
CA GLU A 251 -7.54 -7.20 31.71
C GLU A 251 -7.58 -6.45 30.37
N ALA A 252 -7.03 -7.07 29.31
CA ALA A 252 -7.04 -6.50 27.96
C ALA A 252 -8.46 -6.21 27.47
N ILE A 253 -9.43 -7.09 27.72
CA ILE A 253 -10.84 -6.85 27.34
C ILE A 253 -11.39 -5.60 28.04
N LYS A 254 -11.11 -5.41 29.31
CA LYS A 254 -11.56 -4.23 30.08
C LYS A 254 -10.96 -2.95 29.52
N ARG A 255 -9.66 -2.95 29.26
CA ARG A 255 -8.93 -1.81 28.69
C ARG A 255 -9.37 -1.50 27.25
N LEU A 256 -9.66 -2.55 26.46
CA LEU A 256 -10.20 -2.42 25.11
C LEU A 256 -11.56 -1.70 25.12
N ASP A 257 -12.45 -2.08 26.01
CA ASP A 257 -13.78 -1.46 26.10
C ASP A 257 -13.68 0.05 26.41
N THR A 258 -12.75 0.43 27.28
CA THR A 258 -12.45 1.84 27.57
C THR A 258 -11.90 2.56 26.34
N ALA A 259 -10.91 1.96 25.67
CA ALA A 259 -10.31 2.53 24.47
C ALA A 259 -11.32 2.69 23.33
N ALA A 260 -12.19 1.71 23.13
CA ALA A 260 -13.24 1.74 22.12
C ALA A 260 -14.23 2.90 22.32
N THR A 261 -14.53 3.26 23.56
CA THR A 261 -15.40 4.39 23.88
C THR A 261 -14.76 5.72 23.46
N ILE A 262 -13.44 5.84 23.59
CA ILE A 262 -12.68 7.05 23.24
C ILE A 262 -12.47 7.15 21.72
N HIS A 263 -12.35 6.02 21.03
CA HIS A 263 -12.08 5.94 19.59
C HIS A 263 -13.20 5.23 18.83
N PRO A 264 -14.39 5.85 18.70
CA PRO A 264 -15.49 5.23 17.97
C PRO A 264 -15.18 4.98 16.49
N GLU A 265 -14.26 5.76 15.90
CA GLU A 265 -13.78 5.58 14.52
C GLU A 265 -13.00 4.27 14.33
N MET A 266 -12.47 3.69 15.42
CA MET A 266 -11.77 2.41 15.42
C MET A 266 -12.67 1.26 15.90
N GLY A 267 -13.97 1.44 15.86
CA GLY A 267 -14.95 0.49 16.39
C GLY A 267 -14.83 -0.90 15.79
N GLN A 268 -14.63 -1.01 14.47
CA GLN A 268 -14.48 -2.31 13.83
C GLN A 268 -13.21 -3.03 14.26
N TYR A 269 -12.11 -2.30 14.39
CA TYR A 269 -10.85 -2.86 14.91
C TYR A 269 -11.06 -3.43 16.32
N TYR A 270 -11.64 -2.64 17.22
CA TYR A 270 -11.85 -3.09 18.60
C TYR A 270 -12.84 -4.25 18.68
N ALA A 271 -13.88 -4.26 17.87
CA ALA A 271 -14.81 -5.39 17.79
C ALA A 271 -14.11 -6.69 17.37
N ASN A 272 -13.26 -6.62 16.33
CA ASN A 272 -12.49 -7.76 15.85
C ASN A 272 -11.50 -8.26 16.92
N MET A 273 -10.83 -7.34 17.61
CA MET A 273 -9.89 -7.69 18.67
C MET A 273 -10.61 -8.29 19.88
N LYS A 274 -11.78 -7.77 20.23
CA LYS A 274 -12.60 -8.31 21.33
C LYS A 274 -13.02 -9.75 21.04
N ASP A 275 -13.46 -10.05 19.84
CA ASP A 275 -13.82 -11.41 19.43
C ASP A 275 -12.62 -12.36 19.55
N ARG A 276 -11.44 -11.90 19.15
CA ARG A 276 -10.19 -12.69 19.32
C ARG A 276 -9.92 -12.98 20.81
N LEU A 277 -9.97 -11.96 21.64
CA LEU A 277 -9.70 -12.11 23.09
C LEU A 277 -10.68 -13.06 23.75
N LYS A 278 -11.95 -13.02 23.35
CA LYS A 278 -12.99 -13.92 23.87
C LYS A 278 -12.81 -15.35 23.41
N SER A 279 -12.19 -15.58 22.28
CA SER A 279 -11.95 -16.95 21.77
C SER A 279 -10.88 -17.70 22.56
N GLY A 280 -10.15 -17.03 23.41
CA GLY A 280 -9.17 -17.62 24.31
C GLY A 280 -7.72 -17.42 23.86
N LYS A 281 -6.87 -17.20 24.84
CA LYS A 281 -5.42 -17.00 24.62
C LYS A 281 -4.75 -18.30 24.24
N PRO A 282 -3.93 -18.34 23.17
CA PRO A 282 -3.08 -19.49 22.87
C PRO A 282 -2.15 -19.84 24.05
N ALA A 283 -1.96 -21.15 24.30
CA ALA A 283 -1.13 -21.62 25.41
C ALA A 283 0.34 -21.21 25.28
N ASP A 284 0.82 -21.00 24.06
CA ASP A 284 2.19 -20.60 23.71
C ASP A 284 2.30 -19.10 23.44
N TRP A 285 1.36 -18.30 23.94
CA TRP A 285 1.38 -16.87 23.70
C TRP A 285 2.67 -16.20 24.15
N ASP A 286 3.32 -15.51 23.23
CA ASP A 286 4.58 -14.79 23.43
C ASP A 286 4.50 -13.30 23.04
N GLY A 287 3.28 -12.79 22.82
CA GLY A 287 3.03 -11.42 22.35
C GLY A 287 2.91 -11.29 20.84
N THR A 288 3.01 -12.38 20.11
CA THR A 288 2.91 -12.41 18.64
C THR A 288 1.73 -13.27 18.22
N TYR A 289 0.84 -12.70 17.42
CA TYR A 289 -0.30 -13.42 16.86
C TYR A 289 0.11 -14.24 15.63
N ARG A 290 -0.27 -15.54 15.63
CA ARG A 290 0.06 -16.50 14.56
C ARG A 290 -1.17 -17.01 13.85
#